data_e2e8bb02696dbc3df7f73e9dd1dbf137
#
_entry.id   e2e8bb02696dbc3df7f73e9dd1dbf137
#
_cell.length_a   1.000
_cell.length_b   1.000
_cell.length_c   1.000
_cell.angle_alpha   90.00
_cell.angle_beta   90.00
_cell.angle_gamma   90.00
#
_symmetry.space_group_name_H-M   'P 1'
#
loop_
_entity.id
_entity.type
_entity.pdbx_description
1 polymer ?
#
loop_
_entity_poly.entity_id
_entity_poly.type
_entity_poly.pdbx_seq_one_letter_code
_entity_poly.pdbx_strand_id
1 'polypeptide(L)'
;MKKLILFCMLVSVVICGFSQKGMKPLLNGKDLKGWDTYIGPKEKGGVPIGLNVDPMNIFSIADLDGVKVLHITGQVNASIATTKEYENYHIRMVFKWGDKIYKQLNSGLLYHSYGPFGAGLNVWMSSHEFQLCTGKMGDSYCMGKSYFEIPVVKSDDSKTYTYSPTGKSTTFGQGKTAPIAAKMADYEKPIGEWNVIDLYCFGRTSVHVVNGKVNMINDNSGKIENGEVLPLTKGKIQIQSEGGELFVKSIEWEPIKEIPAEFQN
;
A
#
# COMPACT_ATOMS: atom_id res chain seq x y z
N MET A 1 53.41 0.48 34.63
CA MET A 1 52.48 -0.11 33.69
C MET A 1 51.08 0.45 33.96
N LYS A 2 50.64 1.46 33.18
CA LYS A 2 49.31 2.09 33.35
C LYS A 2 48.29 1.30 32.50
N LYS A 3 47.30 0.68 33.15
CA LYS A 3 46.20 0.03 32.48
C LYS A 3 45.21 1.08 31.98
N LEU A 4 45.06 1.20 30.67
CA LEU A 4 44.06 2.06 30.02
C LEU A 4 42.72 1.24 29.99
N ILE A 5 41.75 1.68 30.77
CA ILE A 5 40.39 1.11 30.76
C ILE A 5 39.63 1.88 29.68
N LEU A 6 39.34 1.17 28.56
CA LEU A 6 38.49 1.67 27.46
C LEU A 6 37.03 1.51 27.87
N PHE A 7 36.37 2.62 28.14
CA PHE A 7 34.93 2.67 28.46
C PHE A 7 34.16 2.77 27.15
N CYS A 8 33.66 1.63 26.68
CA CYS A 8 32.73 1.62 25.55
C CYS A 8 31.36 2.14 26.01
N MET A 9 31.05 3.40 25.66
CA MET A 9 29.71 3.96 25.81
C MET A 9 28.80 3.33 24.73
N LEU A 10 27.94 2.40 25.13
CA LEU A 10 26.82 1.93 24.29
C LEU A 10 25.80 3.09 24.20
N VAL A 11 25.79 3.78 23.08
CA VAL A 11 24.73 4.73 22.75
C VAL A 11 23.54 3.91 22.28
N SER A 12 22.59 3.63 23.16
CA SER A 12 21.29 3.09 22.80
C SER A 12 20.52 4.18 22.06
N VAL A 13 20.49 4.11 20.73
CA VAL A 13 19.57 4.93 19.94
C VAL A 13 18.17 4.38 20.16
N VAL A 14 17.44 4.96 21.11
CA VAL A 14 16.01 4.75 21.23
C VAL A 14 15.36 5.39 20.01
N ILE A 15 15.06 4.60 18.99
CA ILE A 15 14.21 5.03 17.89
C ILE A 15 12.78 5.08 18.45
N CYS A 16 12.42 6.19 19.08
CA CYS A 16 11.04 6.53 19.34
C CYS A 16 10.31 6.55 17.98
N GLY A 17 9.40 5.60 17.75
CA GLY A 17 8.44 5.70 16.66
C GLY A 17 7.63 6.97 16.87
N PHE A 18 7.93 8.03 16.13
CA PHE A 18 7.13 9.25 16.13
C PHE A 18 5.79 8.92 15.46
N SER A 19 4.75 8.64 16.27
CA SER A 19 3.38 8.88 15.83
C SER A 19 3.27 10.37 15.55
N GLN A 20 2.89 10.73 14.35
CA GLN A 20 2.72 12.13 13.98
C GLN A 20 1.52 12.66 14.78
N LYS A 21 1.71 13.77 15.51
CA LYS A 21 0.72 14.32 16.44
C LYS A 21 -0.58 14.61 15.68
N GLY A 22 -1.64 13.82 15.95
CA GLY A 22 -2.95 13.99 15.30
C GLY A 22 -3.48 12.75 14.55
N MET A 23 -2.60 11.85 14.06
CA MET A 23 -3.02 10.64 13.36
C MET A 23 -3.66 9.61 14.29
N LYS A 24 -4.65 8.89 13.79
CA LYS A 24 -5.39 7.85 14.52
C LYS A 24 -4.96 6.48 14.01
N PRO A 25 -4.67 5.51 14.89
CA PRO A 25 -4.31 4.17 14.46
C PRO A 25 -5.50 3.46 13.80
N LEU A 26 -5.24 2.77 12.70
CA LEU A 26 -6.15 1.83 12.05
C LEU A 26 -5.99 0.41 12.61
N LEU A 27 -4.82 0.07 13.15
CA LEU A 27 -4.55 -1.17 13.89
C LEU A 27 -4.49 -0.88 15.38
N ASN A 28 -5.13 -1.71 16.19
CA ASN A 28 -5.16 -1.55 17.64
C ASN A 28 -4.03 -2.30 18.38
N GLY A 29 -3.20 -3.06 17.64
CA GLY A 29 -2.09 -3.87 18.17
C GLY A 29 -2.50 -5.07 19.03
N LYS A 30 -3.78 -5.43 19.07
CA LYS A 30 -4.31 -6.54 19.87
C LYS A 30 -5.00 -7.61 19.03
N ASP A 31 -5.82 -7.18 18.10
CA ASP A 31 -6.62 -8.04 17.24
C ASP A 31 -6.91 -7.34 15.90
N LEU A 32 -7.65 -8.00 15.02
CA LEU A 32 -8.05 -7.48 13.72
C LEU A 32 -9.42 -6.78 13.74
N LYS A 33 -9.90 -6.35 14.91
CA LYS A 33 -11.18 -5.64 15.01
C LYS A 33 -11.17 -4.37 14.18
N GLY A 34 -12.21 -4.20 13.36
CA GLY A 34 -12.33 -3.09 12.40
C GLY A 34 -11.80 -3.43 11.03
N TRP A 35 -11.38 -4.68 10.82
CA TRP A 35 -10.93 -5.21 9.55
C TRP A 35 -11.69 -6.48 9.18
N ASP A 36 -11.97 -6.64 7.89
CA ASP A 36 -12.46 -7.88 7.27
C ASP A 36 -11.29 -8.55 6.55
N THR A 37 -11.20 -9.88 6.61
CA THR A 37 -10.25 -10.66 5.81
C THR A 37 -10.97 -11.38 4.68
N TYR A 38 -10.33 -11.49 3.53
CA TYR A 38 -10.82 -12.32 2.43
C TYR A 38 -9.66 -13.15 1.90
N ILE A 39 -9.77 -14.45 2.03
CA ILE A 39 -8.73 -15.39 1.61
C ILE A 39 -9.09 -15.93 0.24
N GLY A 40 -8.21 -15.72 -0.71
CA GLY A 40 -8.33 -16.24 -2.07
C GLY A 40 -8.18 -17.77 -2.14
N PRO A 41 -8.18 -18.33 -3.35
CA PRO A 41 -8.01 -19.77 -3.53
C PRO A 41 -6.57 -20.18 -3.19
N LYS A 42 -6.40 -21.38 -2.59
CA LYS A 42 -5.09 -21.95 -2.32
C LYS A 42 -4.29 -22.23 -3.59
N GLU A 43 -4.99 -22.58 -4.65
CA GLU A 43 -4.43 -22.91 -5.95
C GLU A 43 -5.05 -22.05 -7.04
N LYS A 44 -4.29 -21.80 -8.10
CA LYS A 44 -4.76 -21.02 -9.25
C LYS A 44 -6.02 -21.64 -9.86
N GLY A 45 -7.10 -20.85 -9.97
CA GLY A 45 -8.38 -21.30 -10.50
C GLY A 45 -9.27 -22.05 -9.50
N GLY A 46 -8.82 -22.22 -8.26
CA GLY A 46 -9.63 -22.80 -7.19
C GLY A 46 -10.72 -21.85 -6.66
N VAL A 47 -11.51 -22.35 -5.71
CA VAL A 47 -12.54 -21.57 -5.03
C VAL A 47 -11.88 -20.79 -3.88
N PRO A 48 -12.17 -19.49 -3.72
CA PRO A 48 -11.73 -18.72 -2.58
C PRO A 48 -12.21 -19.34 -1.25
N ILE A 49 -11.37 -19.27 -0.22
CA ILE A 49 -11.77 -19.68 1.14
C ILE A 49 -12.85 -18.72 1.65
N GLY A 50 -12.71 -17.43 1.37
CA GLY A 50 -13.78 -16.46 1.55
C GLY A 50 -13.58 -15.44 2.66
N LEU A 51 -14.70 -14.80 3.02
CA LEU A 51 -14.76 -13.65 3.90
C LEU A 51 -14.71 -14.08 5.37
N ASN A 52 -13.80 -13.46 6.14
CA ASN A 52 -13.62 -13.65 7.58
C ASN A 52 -13.40 -15.12 8.01
N VAL A 53 -12.83 -15.91 7.10
CA VAL A 53 -12.42 -17.30 7.32
C VAL A 53 -10.95 -17.42 6.96
N ASP A 54 -10.08 -17.49 7.97
CA ASP A 54 -8.62 -17.56 7.78
C ASP A 54 -8.02 -18.77 8.52
N PRO A 55 -8.23 -20.00 8.00
CA PRO A 55 -7.73 -21.22 8.65
C PRO A 55 -6.21 -21.37 8.54
N MET A 56 -5.55 -20.52 7.74
CA MET A 56 -4.11 -20.53 7.56
C MET A 56 -3.39 -19.43 8.36
N ASN A 57 -4.17 -18.62 9.09
CA ASN A 57 -3.65 -17.50 9.86
C ASN A 57 -2.77 -16.56 9.00
N ILE A 58 -3.29 -16.21 7.80
CA ILE A 58 -2.61 -15.33 6.85
C ILE A 58 -2.38 -13.95 7.46
N PHE A 59 -3.37 -13.47 8.23
CA PHE A 59 -3.33 -12.19 8.93
C PHE A 59 -3.41 -12.40 10.44
N SER A 60 -2.43 -11.90 11.18
CA SER A 60 -2.41 -12.01 12.64
C SER A 60 -1.68 -10.84 13.28
N ILE A 61 -1.95 -10.59 14.57
CA ILE A 61 -1.11 -9.70 15.37
C ILE A 61 0.01 -10.54 15.99
N ALA A 62 1.24 -10.21 15.66
CA ALA A 62 2.44 -10.89 16.16
C ALA A 62 3.28 -9.96 17.05
N ASP A 63 4.20 -10.54 17.79
CA ASP A 63 5.26 -9.80 18.49
C ASP A 63 6.55 -9.92 17.64
N LEU A 64 7.12 -8.80 17.28
CA LEU A 64 8.38 -8.71 16.57
C LEU A 64 9.33 -7.83 17.37
N ASP A 65 10.28 -8.44 18.07
CA ASP A 65 11.26 -7.76 18.92
C ASP A 65 10.62 -6.84 19.98
N GLY A 66 9.52 -7.29 20.61
CA GLY A 66 8.77 -6.54 21.62
C GLY A 66 7.80 -5.50 21.05
N VAL A 67 7.62 -5.44 19.73
CA VAL A 67 6.68 -4.54 19.06
C VAL A 67 5.52 -5.36 18.47
N LYS A 68 4.28 -4.96 18.77
CA LYS A 68 3.10 -5.56 18.14
C LYS A 68 2.99 -5.08 16.69
N VAL A 69 2.90 -6.04 15.77
CA VAL A 69 2.82 -5.80 14.32
C VAL A 69 1.66 -6.60 13.72
N LEU A 70 1.07 -6.10 12.65
CA LEU A 70 0.29 -6.96 11.77
C LEU A 70 1.28 -7.81 10.96
N HIS A 71 1.19 -9.12 11.11
CA HIS A 71 1.93 -10.10 10.33
C HIS A 71 1.05 -10.61 9.20
N ILE A 72 1.57 -10.53 7.99
CA ILE A 72 0.97 -11.05 6.76
C ILE A 72 1.91 -12.11 6.20
N THR A 73 1.46 -13.36 6.13
CA THR A 73 2.35 -14.47 5.78
C THR A 73 2.78 -14.48 4.31
N GLY A 74 1.96 -13.96 3.39
CA GLY A 74 2.25 -13.96 1.96
C GLY A 74 2.02 -15.27 1.22
N GLN A 75 1.66 -16.37 1.91
CA GLN A 75 1.62 -17.72 1.32
C GLN A 75 0.49 -17.94 0.31
N VAL A 76 -0.60 -17.18 0.40
CA VAL A 76 -1.67 -17.15 -0.60
C VAL A 76 -2.12 -15.72 -0.84
N ASN A 77 -2.69 -15.48 -2.02
CA ASN A 77 -3.29 -14.19 -2.32
C ASN A 77 -4.52 -13.98 -1.43
N ALA A 78 -4.51 -12.92 -0.66
CA ALA A 78 -5.56 -12.58 0.28
C ALA A 78 -5.62 -11.06 0.50
N SER A 79 -6.68 -10.59 1.15
CA SER A 79 -6.92 -9.19 1.47
C SER A 79 -7.32 -9.05 2.93
N ILE A 80 -6.78 -8.03 3.60
CA ILE A 80 -7.37 -7.49 4.83
C ILE A 80 -7.84 -6.07 4.55
N ALA A 81 -9.11 -5.76 4.81
CA ALA A 81 -9.75 -4.51 4.44
C ALA A 81 -10.42 -3.85 5.64
N THR A 82 -10.35 -2.53 5.75
CA THR A 82 -11.10 -1.80 6.77
C THR A 82 -12.61 -2.02 6.61
N THR A 83 -13.33 -2.14 7.73
CA THR A 83 -14.81 -2.22 7.69
C THR A 83 -15.45 -0.88 7.33
N LYS A 84 -14.73 0.24 7.52
CA LYS A 84 -15.15 1.61 7.22
C LYS A 84 -14.53 2.12 5.92
N GLU A 85 -15.18 3.08 5.31
CA GLU A 85 -14.67 3.86 4.18
C GLU A 85 -14.06 5.16 4.67
N TYR A 86 -13.12 5.69 3.90
CA TYR A 86 -12.39 6.92 4.15
C TYR A 86 -12.43 7.83 2.93
N GLU A 87 -12.50 9.14 3.15
CA GLU A 87 -12.51 10.19 2.14
C GLU A 87 -11.66 11.37 2.63
N ASN A 88 -10.91 12.01 1.73
CA ASN A 88 -10.03 13.15 2.03
C ASN A 88 -9.12 12.88 3.24
N TYR A 89 -8.14 12.04 3.05
CA TYR A 89 -7.29 11.53 4.14
C TYR A 89 -5.81 11.47 3.78
N HIS A 90 -5.00 11.46 4.82
CA HIS A 90 -3.62 11.01 4.81
C HIS A 90 -3.54 9.68 5.54
N ILE A 91 -2.89 8.69 4.94
CA ILE A 91 -2.51 7.43 5.56
C ILE A 91 -0.99 7.35 5.59
N ARG A 92 -0.46 6.99 6.76
CA ARG A 92 0.93 6.60 6.93
C ARG A 92 1.01 5.15 7.34
N MET A 93 1.83 4.37 6.62
CA MET A 93 2.10 2.98 6.97
C MET A 93 3.60 2.75 7.09
N VAL A 94 4.00 2.08 8.18
CA VAL A 94 5.38 1.65 8.43
C VAL A 94 5.43 0.14 8.35
N PHE A 95 6.24 -0.38 7.42
CA PHE A 95 6.31 -1.81 7.17
C PHE A 95 7.73 -2.25 6.79
N LYS A 96 7.99 -3.55 6.89
CA LYS A 96 9.18 -4.19 6.34
C LYS A 96 8.86 -5.59 5.81
N TRP A 97 9.65 -6.04 4.87
CA TRP A 97 9.62 -7.42 4.42
C TRP A 97 10.19 -8.36 5.47
N GLY A 98 9.59 -9.53 5.59
CA GLY A 98 10.14 -10.67 6.32
C GLY A 98 11.02 -11.55 5.42
N ASP A 99 11.41 -12.69 5.97
CA ASP A 99 12.36 -13.60 5.29
C ASP A 99 11.67 -14.63 4.38
N LYS A 100 10.35 -14.84 4.54
CA LYS A 100 9.64 -15.87 3.76
C LYS A 100 9.16 -15.32 2.43
N ILE A 101 9.62 -15.95 1.36
CA ILE A 101 9.28 -15.62 -0.02
C ILE A 101 8.64 -16.85 -0.67
N TYR A 102 7.36 -16.74 -1.04
CA TYR A 102 6.62 -17.81 -1.72
C TYR A 102 6.65 -17.66 -3.24
N LYS A 103 6.68 -16.41 -3.72
CA LYS A 103 6.81 -16.06 -5.15
C LYS A 103 7.77 -14.90 -5.33
N GLN A 104 7.45 -13.76 -4.75
CA GLN A 104 8.22 -12.53 -4.74
C GLN A 104 7.80 -11.69 -3.54
N LEU A 105 8.63 -10.75 -3.12
CA LEU A 105 8.26 -9.77 -2.11
C LEU A 105 7.28 -8.77 -2.73
N ASN A 106 5.99 -9.10 -2.69
CA ASN A 106 4.91 -8.34 -3.27
C ASN A 106 3.75 -8.20 -2.28
N SER A 107 3.20 -7.01 -2.24
CA SER A 107 2.01 -6.57 -1.53
C SER A 107 1.58 -5.23 -2.11
N GLY A 108 0.44 -4.70 -1.70
CA GLY A 108 -0.06 -3.39 -2.07
C GLY A 108 -0.92 -2.78 -0.96
N LEU A 109 -0.85 -1.46 -0.83
CA LEU A 109 -1.84 -0.67 -0.11
C LEU A 109 -2.91 -0.25 -1.11
N LEU A 110 -4.09 -0.89 -1.03
CA LEU A 110 -5.20 -0.59 -1.92
C LEU A 110 -6.11 0.43 -1.26
N TYR A 111 -6.49 1.45 -2.01
CA TYR A 111 -7.30 2.55 -1.49
C TYR A 111 -8.48 2.88 -2.40
N HIS A 112 -9.45 3.63 -1.86
CA HIS A 112 -10.75 3.84 -2.49
C HIS A 112 -11.40 2.52 -2.94
N SER A 113 -11.24 1.47 -2.12
CA SER A 113 -11.73 0.14 -2.44
C SER A 113 -13.24 0.07 -2.33
N TYR A 114 -13.89 -0.48 -3.35
CA TYR A 114 -15.34 -0.55 -3.46
C TYR A 114 -15.81 -1.85 -4.13
N GLY A 115 -17.10 -2.13 -3.99
CA GLY A 115 -17.71 -3.33 -4.54
C GLY A 115 -17.38 -4.60 -3.74
N PRO A 116 -17.59 -5.79 -4.29
CA PRO A 116 -17.31 -7.03 -3.59
C PRO A 116 -15.82 -7.40 -3.62
N PHE A 117 -15.37 -8.16 -2.62
CA PHE A 117 -14.14 -8.93 -2.73
C PHE A 117 -14.20 -9.86 -3.96
N GLY A 118 -13.06 -10.09 -4.59
CA GLY A 118 -12.96 -10.91 -5.81
C GLY A 118 -13.15 -10.14 -7.11
N ALA A 119 -13.59 -8.88 -7.08
CA ALA A 119 -13.74 -8.04 -8.28
C ALA A 119 -12.40 -7.77 -8.98
N GLY A 120 -11.32 -7.66 -8.21
CA GLY A 120 -9.95 -7.53 -8.70
C GLY A 120 -9.20 -8.85 -8.56
N LEU A 121 -8.80 -9.44 -9.69
CA LEU A 121 -8.01 -10.68 -9.79
C LEU A 121 -8.55 -11.86 -8.92
N ASN A 122 -9.86 -11.93 -8.72
CA ASN A 122 -10.58 -12.92 -7.92
C ASN A 122 -10.28 -12.91 -6.41
N VAL A 123 -9.64 -11.87 -5.90
CA VAL A 123 -9.27 -11.75 -4.48
C VAL A 123 -9.63 -10.38 -3.91
N TRP A 124 -9.18 -9.31 -4.57
CA TRP A 124 -9.31 -7.95 -4.05
C TRP A 124 -10.59 -7.26 -4.49
N MET A 125 -10.96 -6.20 -3.81
CA MET A 125 -12.01 -5.29 -4.27
C MET A 125 -11.49 -4.45 -5.45
N SER A 126 -12.39 -3.85 -6.25
CA SER A 126 -11.96 -2.80 -7.18
C SER A 126 -11.38 -1.62 -6.40
N SER A 127 -10.22 -1.10 -6.81
CA SER A 127 -9.47 -0.09 -6.04
C SER A 127 -8.36 0.54 -6.87
N HIS A 128 -7.76 1.60 -6.37
CA HIS A 128 -6.40 1.98 -6.74
C HIS A 128 -5.40 1.25 -5.85
N GLU A 129 -4.20 1.06 -6.36
CA GLU A 129 -3.13 0.41 -5.62
C GLU A 129 -1.88 1.28 -5.58
N PHE A 130 -1.36 1.47 -4.37
CA PHE A 130 -0.02 1.91 -4.10
C PHE A 130 0.84 0.65 -3.96
N GLN A 131 1.58 0.31 -5.00
CA GLN A 131 2.36 -0.91 -5.08
C GLN A 131 3.48 -0.94 -4.03
N LEU A 132 3.66 -2.06 -3.35
CA LEU A 132 4.73 -2.29 -2.37
C LEU A 132 5.77 -3.31 -2.83
N CYS A 133 5.62 -3.88 -4.02
CA CYS A 133 6.55 -4.86 -4.57
C CYS A 133 7.98 -4.33 -4.62
N THR A 134 8.95 -5.14 -4.19
CA THR A 134 10.39 -4.80 -4.26
C THR A 134 10.79 -4.40 -5.68
N GLY A 135 11.50 -3.29 -5.79
CA GLY A 135 11.89 -2.65 -7.06
C GLY A 135 10.76 -1.89 -7.75
N LYS A 136 9.51 -1.95 -7.24
CA LYS A 136 8.33 -1.31 -7.81
C LYS A 136 7.52 -0.52 -6.78
N MET A 137 8.07 -0.31 -5.59
CA MET A 137 7.40 0.43 -4.53
C MET A 137 7.09 1.86 -4.97
N GLY A 138 5.81 2.20 -4.98
CA GLY A 138 5.32 3.50 -5.45
C GLY A 138 4.65 3.48 -6.81
N ASP A 139 4.75 2.39 -7.60
CA ASP A 139 3.97 2.23 -8.82
C ASP A 139 2.47 2.37 -8.51
N SER A 140 1.69 2.82 -9.49
CA SER A 140 0.23 2.86 -9.40
C SER A 140 -0.41 1.79 -10.28
N TYR A 141 -1.38 1.07 -9.71
CA TYR A 141 -2.15 0.05 -10.41
C TYR A 141 -3.65 0.30 -10.29
N CYS A 142 -4.39 0.11 -11.40
CA CYS A 142 -5.84 0.10 -11.42
C CYS A 142 -6.37 -1.31 -11.22
N MET A 143 -6.86 -1.61 -10.03
CA MET A 143 -7.45 -2.90 -9.70
C MET A 143 -8.94 -2.95 -10.09
N GLY A 144 -9.33 -3.98 -10.85
CA GLY A 144 -10.73 -4.17 -11.25
C GLY A 144 -11.22 -3.05 -12.19
N LYS A 145 -12.28 -2.35 -11.78
CA LYS A 145 -12.91 -1.29 -12.58
C LYS A 145 -12.50 0.14 -12.17
N SER A 146 -11.32 0.30 -11.58
CA SER A 146 -10.81 1.63 -11.23
C SER A 146 -10.15 2.34 -12.41
N TYR A 147 -9.98 3.65 -12.29
CA TYR A 147 -9.48 4.54 -13.32
C TYR A 147 -8.73 5.70 -12.69
N PHE A 148 -7.65 6.15 -13.32
CA PHE A 148 -7.00 7.43 -13.03
C PHE A 148 -6.24 7.96 -14.26
N GLU A 149 -5.81 9.20 -14.16
CA GLU A 149 -4.92 9.86 -15.10
C GLU A 149 -3.61 10.18 -14.43
N ILE A 150 -2.51 9.96 -15.14
CA ILE A 150 -1.15 10.21 -14.64
C ILE A 150 -0.34 10.90 -15.74
N PRO A 151 0.39 11.98 -15.42
CA PRO A 151 1.39 12.52 -16.34
C PRO A 151 2.57 11.57 -16.43
N VAL A 152 2.86 11.05 -17.63
CA VAL A 152 3.88 10.02 -17.86
C VAL A 152 4.73 10.30 -19.10
N VAL A 153 5.94 9.76 -19.07
CA VAL A 153 6.77 9.56 -20.25
C VAL A 153 6.71 8.08 -20.62
N LYS A 154 6.46 7.80 -21.89
CA LYS A 154 6.43 6.44 -22.40
C LYS A 154 7.83 6.02 -22.80
N SER A 155 8.24 4.80 -22.44
CA SER A 155 9.54 4.26 -22.86
C SER A 155 9.61 4.02 -24.37
N ASP A 156 10.82 3.99 -24.92
CA ASP A 156 11.07 3.76 -26.36
C ASP A 156 10.55 2.39 -26.82
N ASP A 157 10.57 1.38 -25.97
CA ASP A 157 9.98 0.06 -26.24
C ASP A 157 8.44 0.08 -26.24
N SER A 158 7.83 1.24 -25.96
CA SER A 158 6.38 1.48 -25.92
C SER A 158 5.61 0.62 -24.92
N LYS A 159 6.26 0.03 -23.93
CA LYS A 159 5.63 -0.88 -22.94
C LYS A 159 5.49 -0.26 -21.56
N THR A 160 6.43 0.61 -21.16
CA THR A 160 6.44 1.20 -19.82
C THR A 160 6.01 2.65 -19.86
N TYR A 161 5.15 3.05 -18.93
CA TYR A 161 4.71 4.42 -18.70
C TYR A 161 5.27 4.84 -17.35
N THR A 162 6.27 5.72 -17.34
CA THR A 162 6.92 6.20 -16.11
C THR A 162 6.39 7.56 -15.73
N TYR A 163 6.00 7.72 -14.48
CA TYR A 163 5.56 9.01 -13.95
C TYR A 163 6.60 10.11 -14.16
N SER A 164 6.13 11.22 -14.64
CA SER A 164 6.93 12.44 -14.80
C SER A 164 6.00 13.65 -14.64
N PRO A 165 6.28 14.58 -13.71
CA PRO A 165 5.45 15.78 -13.49
C PRO A 165 5.21 16.60 -14.77
N THR A 166 6.16 16.58 -15.70
CA THR A 166 6.08 17.29 -16.99
C THR A 166 5.64 16.38 -18.14
N GLY A 167 5.23 15.15 -17.84
CA GLY A 167 4.81 14.15 -18.80
C GLY A 167 3.44 14.46 -19.41
N LYS A 168 3.06 13.67 -20.41
CA LYS A 168 1.72 13.74 -20.99
C LYS A 168 0.72 13.03 -20.09
N SER A 169 -0.38 13.70 -19.70
CA SER A 169 -1.49 13.06 -19.00
C SER A 169 -2.01 11.88 -19.82
N THR A 170 -2.04 10.71 -19.19
CA THR A 170 -2.38 9.43 -19.79
C THR A 170 -3.37 8.69 -18.90
N THR A 171 -4.34 8.03 -19.51
CA THR A 171 -5.42 7.33 -18.83
C THR A 171 -5.03 5.88 -18.52
N PHE A 172 -5.34 5.43 -17.30
CA PHE A 172 -5.08 4.06 -16.83
C PHE A 172 -6.37 3.41 -16.35
N GLY A 173 -6.42 2.08 -16.41
CA GLY A 173 -7.56 1.28 -15.96
C GLY A 173 -8.08 0.33 -17.02
N GLN A 174 -9.16 -0.38 -16.69
CA GLN A 174 -9.77 -1.35 -17.60
C GLN A 174 -10.20 -0.71 -18.93
N GLY A 175 -9.74 -1.27 -20.03
CA GLY A 175 -10.04 -0.76 -21.38
C GLY A 175 -9.35 0.55 -21.74
N LYS A 176 -8.38 0.98 -20.95
CA LYS A 176 -7.54 2.16 -21.18
C LYS A 176 -6.13 1.77 -21.62
N THR A 177 -5.19 2.71 -21.56
CA THR A 177 -3.82 2.54 -22.07
C THR A 177 -3.08 1.38 -21.41
N ALA A 178 -3.11 1.32 -20.07
CA ALA A 178 -2.48 0.26 -19.28
C ALA A 178 -3.12 0.21 -17.88
N PRO A 179 -2.98 -0.89 -17.13
CA PRO A 179 -3.38 -0.93 -15.73
C PRO A 179 -2.33 -0.33 -14.78
N ILE A 180 -1.07 -0.16 -15.21
CA ILE A 180 0.08 0.19 -14.37
C ILE A 180 0.80 1.41 -14.93
N ALA A 181 1.12 2.37 -14.03
CA ALA A 181 2.11 3.40 -14.24
C ALA A 181 3.29 3.18 -13.28
N ALA A 182 4.51 3.21 -13.83
CA ALA A 182 5.73 3.04 -13.06
C ALA A 182 6.09 4.32 -12.31
N LYS A 183 6.65 4.17 -11.13
CA LYS A 183 7.17 5.22 -10.27
C LYS A 183 8.25 6.07 -10.96
N MET A 184 8.46 7.30 -10.46
CA MET A 184 9.49 8.20 -10.96
C MET A 184 10.90 7.72 -10.62
N ALA A 185 11.10 7.24 -9.39
CA ALA A 185 12.41 6.81 -8.91
C ALA A 185 12.30 5.72 -7.84
N ASP A 186 13.41 5.08 -7.52
CA ASP A 186 13.48 4.09 -6.46
C ASP A 186 13.93 4.74 -5.15
N TYR A 187 13.02 4.76 -4.17
CA TYR A 187 13.24 5.31 -2.82
C TYR A 187 13.04 4.26 -1.73
N GLU A 188 12.91 2.97 -2.09
CA GLU A 188 12.77 1.92 -1.11
C GLU A 188 14.08 1.67 -0.35
N LYS A 189 13.96 1.26 0.91
CA LYS A 189 15.10 0.83 1.71
C LYS A 189 15.41 -0.63 1.45
N PRO A 190 16.64 -1.08 1.78
CA PRO A 190 17.01 -2.49 1.69
C PRO A 190 16.03 -3.43 2.38
N ILE A 191 15.95 -4.68 1.88
CA ILE A 191 15.11 -5.72 2.47
C ILE A 191 15.49 -5.89 3.96
N GLY A 192 14.48 -6.01 4.82
CA GLY A 192 14.64 -6.11 6.27
C GLY A 192 14.63 -4.76 7.00
N GLU A 193 14.78 -3.65 6.30
CA GLU A 193 14.64 -2.31 6.87
C GLU A 193 13.19 -1.82 6.82
N TRP A 194 12.84 -0.95 7.78
CA TRP A 194 11.51 -0.34 7.85
C TRP A 194 11.34 0.74 6.79
N ASN A 195 10.40 0.54 5.87
CA ASN A 195 9.94 1.55 4.94
C ASN A 195 8.76 2.33 5.51
N VAL A 196 8.65 3.59 5.13
CA VAL A 196 7.51 4.46 5.43
C VAL A 196 6.87 4.86 4.12
N ILE A 197 5.58 4.60 3.97
CA ILE A 197 4.80 5.16 2.88
C ILE A 197 3.75 6.11 3.44
N ASP A 198 3.53 7.20 2.72
CA ASP A 198 2.45 8.15 2.96
C ASP A 198 1.57 8.23 1.72
N LEU A 199 0.28 8.05 1.91
CA LEU A 199 -0.74 8.18 0.88
C LEU A 199 -1.64 9.36 1.23
N TYR A 200 -1.61 10.40 0.41
CA TYR A 200 -2.54 11.52 0.52
C TYR A 200 -3.63 11.37 -0.53
N CYS A 201 -4.88 11.48 -0.12
CA CYS A 201 -6.04 11.47 -1.02
C CYS A 201 -6.92 12.69 -0.71
N PHE A 202 -7.10 13.56 -1.68
CA PHE A 202 -8.00 14.71 -1.57
C PHE A 202 -8.76 14.94 -2.88
N GLY A 203 -10.11 14.96 -2.80
CA GLY A 203 -10.94 14.98 -3.98
C GLY A 203 -10.63 13.78 -4.88
N ARG A 204 -10.21 14.05 -6.11
CA ARG A 204 -9.86 13.04 -7.11
C ARG A 204 -8.35 12.87 -7.33
N THR A 205 -7.53 13.47 -6.47
CA THR A 205 -6.07 13.40 -6.56
C THR A 205 -5.53 12.51 -5.44
N SER A 206 -4.55 11.68 -5.74
CA SER A 206 -3.78 10.94 -4.75
C SER A 206 -2.28 11.06 -4.99
N VAL A 207 -1.52 11.11 -3.89
CA VAL A 207 -0.05 11.23 -3.92
C VAL A 207 0.56 10.04 -3.19
N HIS A 208 1.45 9.32 -3.87
CA HIS A 208 2.27 8.26 -3.29
C HIS A 208 3.63 8.83 -2.88
N VAL A 209 3.93 8.74 -1.59
CA VAL A 209 5.22 9.19 -1.01
C VAL A 209 5.93 7.98 -0.43
N VAL A 210 7.15 7.72 -0.84
CA VAL A 210 8.00 6.63 -0.34
C VAL A 210 9.18 7.24 0.40
N ASN A 211 9.32 6.91 1.69
CA ASN A 211 10.41 7.39 2.55
C ASN A 211 10.63 8.91 2.46
N GLY A 212 9.51 9.68 2.45
CA GLY A 212 9.50 11.14 2.41
C GLY A 212 9.71 11.75 1.02
N LYS A 213 9.71 10.96 -0.06
CA LYS A 213 9.86 11.43 -1.44
C LYS A 213 8.60 11.14 -2.26
N VAL A 214 8.06 12.15 -2.94
CA VAL A 214 6.95 11.97 -3.90
C VAL A 214 7.41 11.04 -5.01
N ASN A 215 6.63 10.02 -5.27
CA ASN A 215 6.94 9.00 -6.26
C ASN A 215 5.93 8.91 -7.40
N MET A 216 4.69 9.34 -7.10
CA MET A 216 3.58 9.31 -8.05
C MET A 216 2.50 10.30 -7.62
N ILE A 217 1.91 11.00 -8.59
CA ILE A 217 0.65 11.74 -8.42
C ILE A 217 -0.35 11.20 -9.42
N ASN A 218 -1.49 10.78 -8.91
CA ASN A 218 -2.61 10.29 -9.71
C ASN A 218 -3.73 11.32 -9.65
N ASP A 219 -4.28 11.67 -10.81
CA ASP A 219 -5.39 12.59 -10.93
C ASP A 219 -6.64 11.92 -11.50
N ASN A 220 -7.76 12.62 -11.42
CA ASN A 220 -9.03 12.17 -11.97
C ASN A 220 -9.44 10.77 -11.52
N SER A 221 -9.12 10.41 -10.26
CA SER A 221 -9.55 9.14 -9.66
C SER A 221 -11.02 8.85 -9.99
N GLY A 222 -11.29 7.66 -10.49
CA GLY A 222 -12.60 7.26 -10.96
C GLY A 222 -12.83 5.76 -10.90
N LYS A 223 -14.09 5.39 -11.14
CA LYS A 223 -14.55 4.03 -11.39
C LYS A 223 -15.26 3.95 -12.73
N ILE A 224 -15.15 2.81 -13.40
CA ILE A 224 -15.79 2.58 -14.69
C ILE A 224 -17.11 1.84 -14.47
N GLU A 225 -18.23 2.48 -14.76
CA GLU A 225 -19.57 1.91 -14.70
C GLU A 225 -20.28 2.18 -16.04
N ASN A 226 -20.84 1.13 -16.67
CA ASN A 226 -21.56 1.23 -17.97
C ASN A 226 -20.77 1.95 -19.07
N GLY A 227 -19.42 1.84 -19.04
CA GLY A 227 -18.54 2.51 -20.01
C GLY A 227 -18.18 3.97 -19.68
N GLU A 228 -18.78 4.54 -18.65
CA GLU A 228 -18.51 5.90 -18.18
C GLU A 228 -17.55 5.91 -16.99
N VAL A 229 -16.78 6.99 -16.86
CA VAL A 229 -15.90 7.22 -15.70
C VAL A 229 -16.64 8.11 -14.70
N LEU A 230 -17.01 7.53 -13.58
CA LEU A 230 -17.59 8.24 -12.44
C LEU A 230 -16.52 8.59 -11.40
N PRO A 231 -16.62 9.71 -10.69
CA PRO A 231 -15.69 10.07 -9.61
C PRO A 231 -15.58 8.97 -8.55
N LEU A 232 -14.36 8.72 -8.07
CA LEU A 232 -14.08 7.80 -6.97
C LEU A 232 -13.20 8.54 -5.95
N THR A 233 -13.81 9.06 -4.88
CA THR A 233 -13.15 9.91 -3.88
C THR A 233 -13.07 9.27 -2.52
N LYS A 234 -13.71 8.11 -2.33
CA LYS A 234 -13.78 7.39 -1.05
C LYS A 234 -13.82 5.89 -1.24
N GLY A 235 -13.50 5.17 -0.19
CA GLY A 235 -13.63 3.72 -0.12
C GLY A 235 -12.87 3.13 1.06
N LYS A 236 -12.87 1.81 1.12
CA LYS A 236 -12.10 1.06 2.12
C LYS A 236 -10.61 1.08 1.79
N ILE A 237 -9.80 0.78 2.82
CA ILE A 237 -8.36 0.56 2.70
C ILE A 237 -8.11 -0.94 2.81
N GLN A 238 -7.31 -1.50 1.89
CA GLN A 238 -6.91 -2.90 1.93
C GLN A 238 -5.38 -3.03 1.97
N ILE A 239 -4.88 -4.12 2.54
CA ILE A 239 -3.48 -4.54 2.43
C ILE A 239 -3.49 -5.95 1.84
N GLN A 240 -2.64 -6.19 0.86
CA GLN A 240 -2.55 -7.48 0.18
C GLN A 240 -1.65 -8.47 0.92
N SER A 241 -1.99 -9.75 0.81
CA SER A 241 -1.07 -10.88 0.92
C SER A 241 -0.82 -11.37 -0.50
N GLU A 242 0.43 -11.27 -1.00
CA GLU A 242 0.72 -11.58 -2.42
C GLU A 242 2.13 -12.13 -2.64
N GLY A 243 2.53 -13.12 -1.87
CA GLY A 243 3.73 -13.91 -2.17
C GLY A 243 4.96 -13.61 -1.33
N GLY A 244 4.98 -12.55 -0.52
CA GLY A 244 6.06 -12.23 0.41
C GLY A 244 5.54 -12.00 1.83
N GLU A 245 6.33 -12.42 2.83
CA GLU A 245 6.05 -12.14 4.24
C GLU A 245 6.21 -10.65 4.52
N LEU A 246 5.22 -10.04 5.17
CA LEU A 246 5.18 -8.61 5.46
C LEU A 246 4.85 -8.36 6.93
N PHE A 247 5.58 -7.45 7.56
CA PHE A 247 5.30 -6.95 8.90
C PHE A 247 4.91 -5.49 8.82
N VAL A 248 3.68 -5.15 9.25
CA VAL A 248 3.21 -3.76 9.34
C VAL A 248 3.27 -3.32 10.80
N LYS A 249 4.18 -2.40 11.10
CA LYS A 249 4.41 -1.86 12.46
C LYS A 249 3.29 -0.90 12.86
N SER A 250 2.89 -0.05 11.94
CA SER A 250 1.76 0.86 12.14
C SER A 250 1.09 1.18 10.81
N ILE A 251 -0.21 1.42 10.87
CA ILE A 251 -0.98 2.09 9.83
C ILE A 251 -1.89 3.09 10.55
N GLU A 252 -1.73 4.34 10.21
CA GLU A 252 -2.39 5.47 10.86
C GLU A 252 -3.04 6.35 9.79
N TRP A 253 -4.09 7.08 10.17
CA TRP A 253 -4.80 7.97 9.29
C TRP A 253 -5.22 9.26 9.98
N GLU A 254 -5.40 10.31 9.20
CA GLU A 254 -6.05 11.55 9.60
C GLU A 254 -6.85 12.15 8.45
N PRO A 255 -7.95 12.88 8.73
CA PRO A 255 -8.63 13.65 7.70
C PRO A 255 -7.77 14.85 7.30
N ILE A 256 -7.75 15.16 6.00
CA ILE A 256 -7.06 16.34 5.47
C ILE A 256 -8.06 17.26 4.76
N LYS A 257 -7.69 18.54 4.63
CA LYS A 257 -8.47 19.57 3.92
C LYS A 257 -7.84 19.93 2.59
N GLU A 258 -6.60 19.52 2.37
CA GLU A 258 -5.81 19.73 1.16
C GLU A 258 -4.61 18.78 1.16
N ILE A 259 -3.99 18.56 0.03
CA ILE A 259 -2.68 17.91 -0.06
C ILE A 259 -1.62 18.93 0.38
N PRO A 260 -0.68 18.59 1.28
CA PRO A 260 0.38 19.51 1.70
C PRO A 260 1.16 20.09 0.50
N ALA A 261 1.51 21.37 0.56
CA ALA A 261 2.11 22.10 -0.56
C ALA A 261 3.43 21.47 -1.05
N GLU A 262 4.20 20.88 -0.15
CA GLU A 262 5.46 20.17 -0.46
C GLU A 262 5.25 18.90 -1.31
N PHE A 263 4.01 18.39 -1.42
CA PHE A 263 3.63 17.22 -2.21
C PHE A 263 2.74 17.57 -3.42
N GLN A 264 2.50 18.85 -3.67
CA GLN A 264 1.88 19.35 -4.88
C GLN A 264 2.97 19.66 -5.92
N ASN A 265 2.73 19.36 -7.19
CA ASN A 265 3.62 19.76 -8.29
C ASN A 265 3.42 21.21 -8.68
#